data_c6f2ce3d999abac21a93279eefaf4458
#
_entry.id   c6f2ce3d999abac21a93279eefaf4458
#
_cell.length_a   1.000
_cell.length_b   1.000
_cell.length_c   1.000
_cell.angle_alpha   90.00
_cell.angle_beta   90.00
_cell.angle_gamma   90.00
#
_symmetry.space_group_name_H-M   'P 1'
#
loop_
_entity.id
_entity.type
_entity.pdbx_description
1 polymer ?
#
loop_
_entity_poly.entity_id
_entity_poly.type
_entity_poly.pdbx_seq_one_letter_code
_entity_poly.pdbx_strand_id
1 'polypeptide(L)'
;MTNKLKQRENYPTLVIHSTDNSFCFGYRKNNNSESDELFIKKFDNDLCNNLINDLNKFISKENLRKINKLSVSVGPANFNDSRLIVVLARTISQQINCPLDSFSSFEIMAKRIASKNNIFINNKSFWIYKKLKRKGVIAGKYEICHNEINSSDLIIRETILPKVVKELDSKEIFFEAIYDAKEDLKELLDLSNKNLLNSNIDSWKKVLPLYPISPIN
;
A
#
# COMPACT_ATOMS: atom_id res chain seq x y z
N MET A 1 16.27 -24.08 -18.58
CA MET A 1 15.14 -23.32 -17.96
C MET A 1 15.32 -23.06 -16.44
N THR A 2 16.28 -23.64 -15.77
CA THR A 2 16.47 -23.60 -14.31
C THR A 2 17.23 -22.38 -13.76
N ASN A 3 17.96 -21.61 -14.59
CA ASN A 3 18.77 -20.48 -14.12
C ASN A 3 18.00 -19.14 -14.01
N LYS A 4 16.83 -18.98 -14.67
CA LYS A 4 16.00 -17.77 -14.55
C LYS A 4 15.17 -17.71 -13.27
N LEU A 5 14.93 -18.82 -12.62
CA LEU A 5 14.16 -18.88 -11.37
C LEU A 5 15.03 -18.57 -10.13
N LYS A 6 16.32 -18.87 -10.16
CA LYS A 6 17.24 -18.56 -9.04
C LYS A 6 17.69 -17.10 -8.94
N GLN A 7 17.58 -16.30 -10.02
CA GLN A 7 17.88 -14.86 -9.99
C GLN A 7 16.77 -13.99 -9.35
N ARG A 8 15.64 -14.59 -8.92
CA ARG A 8 14.47 -13.89 -8.36
C ARG A 8 14.53 -13.64 -6.85
N GLU A 9 15.61 -13.99 -6.18
CA GLU A 9 15.64 -14.04 -4.71
C GLU A 9 16.17 -12.77 -4.01
N ASN A 10 16.62 -11.75 -4.73
CA ASN A 10 17.27 -10.60 -4.08
C ASN A 10 16.93 -9.26 -4.75
N TYR A 11 15.68 -8.82 -4.62
CA TYR A 11 15.29 -7.50 -5.13
C TYR A 11 15.04 -6.53 -3.97
N PRO A 12 15.95 -5.58 -3.72
CA PRO A 12 15.70 -4.52 -2.76
C PRO A 12 14.44 -3.76 -3.10
N THR A 13 13.51 -3.71 -2.15
CA THR A 13 12.21 -3.08 -2.29
C THR A 13 12.08 -1.93 -1.31
N LEU A 14 11.65 -0.77 -1.77
CA LEU A 14 11.25 0.36 -0.94
C LEU A 14 9.74 0.55 -1.04
N VAL A 15 9.10 0.77 0.09
CA VAL A 15 7.68 1.12 0.14
C VAL A 15 7.46 2.43 0.88
N ILE A 16 6.49 3.21 0.41
CA ILE A 16 6.13 4.51 0.99
C ILE A 16 4.63 4.49 1.30
N HIS A 17 4.29 4.78 2.55
CA HIS A 17 2.92 4.74 3.02
C HIS A 17 2.56 5.97 3.84
N SER A 18 1.31 6.42 3.78
CA SER A 18 0.74 7.40 4.69
C SER A 18 -0.56 6.89 5.28
N THR A 19 -0.73 7.18 6.56
CA THR A 19 -1.97 6.98 7.31
C THR A 19 -2.66 8.34 7.51
N ASP A 20 -3.67 8.40 8.37
CA ASP A 20 -4.30 9.68 8.73
C ASP A 20 -3.41 10.58 9.58
N ASN A 21 -2.42 10.01 10.28
CA ASN A 21 -1.61 10.73 11.28
C ASN A 21 -0.10 10.46 11.18
N SER A 22 0.35 9.70 10.19
CA SER A 22 1.77 9.38 10.02
C SER A 22 2.14 9.11 8.57
N PHE A 23 3.42 9.35 8.24
CA PHE A 23 4.03 8.80 7.06
C PHE A 23 5.09 7.76 7.43
N CYS A 24 5.34 6.85 6.49
CA CYS A 24 6.11 5.66 6.80
C CYS A 24 6.95 5.24 5.59
N PHE A 25 8.15 4.70 5.86
CA PHE A 25 8.98 4.01 4.89
C PHE A 25 9.24 2.58 5.33
N GLY A 26 9.21 1.65 4.40
CA GLY A 26 9.64 0.27 4.61
C GLY A 26 10.70 -0.11 3.58
N TYR A 27 11.77 -0.76 4.01
CA TYR A 27 12.82 -1.26 3.14
C TYR A 27 13.07 -2.73 3.42
N ARG A 28 13.09 -3.52 2.36
CA ARG A 28 13.41 -4.95 2.37
C ARG A 28 14.58 -5.18 1.43
N LYS A 29 15.69 -5.65 1.97
CA LYS A 29 16.93 -5.87 1.21
C LYS A 29 16.88 -7.10 0.32
N ASN A 30 16.19 -8.14 0.78
CA ASN A 30 16.04 -9.42 0.10
C ASN A 30 14.66 -10.00 0.46
N ASN A 31 14.25 -11.10 -0.12
CA ASN A 31 12.92 -11.70 0.15
C ASN A 31 12.71 -12.24 1.58
N ASN A 32 13.66 -12.02 2.50
CA ASN A 32 13.50 -12.39 3.89
C ASN A 32 12.86 -11.23 4.69
N SER A 33 11.61 -11.42 5.11
CA SER A 33 10.83 -10.44 5.89
C SER A 33 11.39 -10.17 7.29
N GLU A 34 12.26 -11.04 7.82
CA GLU A 34 12.91 -10.84 9.12
C GLU A 34 13.88 -9.66 9.13
N SER A 35 14.34 -9.23 7.95
CA SER A 35 15.26 -8.10 7.77
C SER A 35 14.59 -6.79 7.36
N ASP A 36 13.25 -6.68 7.54
CA ASP A 36 12.52 -5.46 7.17
C ASP A 36 12.92 -4.28 8.07
N GLU A 37 13.37 -3.21 7.46
CA GLU A 37 13.61 -1.93 8.12
C GLU A 37 12.38 -1.06 7.98
N LEU A 38 11.83 -0.56 9.09
CA LEU A 38 10.62 0.24 9.12
C LEU A 38 10.90 1.59 9.77
N PHE A 39 10.43 2.66 9.15
CA PHE A 39 10.45 4.01 9.67
C PHE A 39 9.03 4.56 9.73
N ILE A 40 8.60 5.00 10.90
CA ILE A 40 7.26 5.54 11.13
C ILE A 40 7.40 6.87 11.85
N LYS A 41 6.86 7.92 11.26
CA LYS A 41 6.86 9.25 11.86
C LYS A 41 5.43 9.81 11.91
N LYS A 42 4.99 10.21 13.08
CA LYS A 42 3.73 10.94 13.23
C LYS A 42 3.85 12.30 12.57
N PHE A 43 2.74 12.77 12.01
CA PHE A 43 2.68 14.11 11.43
C PHE A 43 2.94 15.16 12.52
N ASP A 44 3.90 15.99 12.26
CA ASP A 44 4.07 17.32 12.83
C ASP A 44 3.74 18.35 11.74
N ASN A 45 3.63 19.61 12.11
CA ASN A 45 3.24 20.67 11.17
C ASN A 45 4.22 20.89 10.01
N ASP A 46 5.36 20.18 9.98
CA ASP A 46 6.47 20.36 9.03
C ASP A 46 6.71 19.15 8.11
N LEU A 47 5.69 18.34 7.82
CA LEU A 47 5.83 17.14 6.99
C LEU A 47 6.55 17.42 5.66
N CYS A 48 6.11 18.46 4.95
CA CYS A 48 6.65 18.80 3.62
C CYS A 48 8.16 19.09 3.65
N ASN A 49 8.64 19.71 4.73
CA ASN A 49 10.04 20.12 4.86
C ASN A 49 10.96 18.97 5.26
N ASN A 50 10.41 17.96 5.93
CA ASN A 50 11.21 16.90 6.55
C ASN A 50 11.21 15.59 5.76
N LEU A 51 10.25 15.35 4.87
CA LEU A 51 10.06 14.06 4.20
C LEU A 51 11.31 13.57 3.46
N ILE A 52 11.97 14.44 2.69
CA ILE A 52 13.20 14.09 1.96
C ILE A 52 14.37 13.86 2.92
N ASN A 53 14.48 14.68 3.97
CA ASN A 53 15.52 14.52 4.98
C ASN A 53 15.37 13.21 5.75
N ASP A 54 14.13 12.85 6.11
CA ASP A 54 13.82 11.62 6.80
C ASP A 54 14.08 10.40 5.91
N LEU A 55 13.76 10.47 4.61
CA LEU A 55 14.10 9.42 3.65
C LEU A 55 15.63 9.26 3.54
N ASN A 56 16.39 10.36 3.45
CA ASN A 56 17.85 10.30 3.37
C ASN A 56 18.50 9.75 4.65
N LYS A 57 17.87 9.91 5.82
CA LYS A 57 18.30 9.28 7.07
C LYS A 57 17.95 7.80 7.12
N PHE A 58 16.81 7.43 6.55
CA PHE A 58 16.29 6.06 6.55
C PHE A 58 17.07 5.15 5.58
N ILE A 59 17.33 5.61 4.37
CA ILE A 59 18.03 4.83 3.36
C ILE A 59 19.20 5.58 2.77
N SER A 60 20.36 4.93 2.68
CA SER A 60 21.54 5.53 2.05
C SER A 60 21.32 5.72 0.54
N LYS A 61 22.00 6.72 -0.04
CA LYS A 61 21.94 6.97 -1.51
C LYS A 61 22.39 5.75 -2.32
N GLU A 62 23.33 4.96 -1.79
CA GLU A 62 23.79 3.74 -2.44
C GLU A 62 22.70 2.67 -2.47
N ASN A 63 22.01 2.43 -1.33
CA ASN A 63 20.92 1.47 -1.26
C ASN A 63 19.71 1.94 -2.09
N LEU A 64 19.41 3.24 -2.10
CA LEU A 64 18.35 3.82 -2.91
C LEU A 64 18.55 3.54 -4.41
N ARG A 65 19.78 3.63 -4.91
CA ARG A 65 20.14 3.32 -6.31
C ARG A 65 20.04 1.84 -6.65
N LYS A 66 20.08 0.96 -5.66
CA LYS A 66 19.99 -0.50 -5.84
C LYS A 66 18.55 -1.02 -5.77
N ILE A 67 17.59 -0.15 -5.48
CA ILE A 67 16.18 -0.54 -5.42
C ILE A 67 15.72 -0.99 -6.79
N ASN A 68 15.13 -2.17 -6.83
CA ASN A 68 14.57 -2.77 -8.04
C ASN A 68 13.04 -2.65 -8.10
N LYS A 69 12.41 -2.32 -6.98
CA LYS A 69 10.97 -2.15 -6.86
C LYS A 69 10.61 -1.06 -5.87
N LEU A 70 9.70 -0.20 -6.26
CA LEU A 70 9.10 0.81 -5.42
C LEU A 70 7.59 0.61 -5.37
N SER A 71 6.99 0.72 -4.20
CA SER A 71 5.54 0.72 -4.07
C SER A 71 5.07 1.84 -3.15
N VAL A 72 3.87 2.35 -3.43
CA VAL A 72 3.31 3.48 -2.69
C VAL A 72 1.82 3.27 -2.40
N SER A 73 1.37 3.65 -1.20
CA SER A 73 -0.06 3.77 -0.95
C SER A 73 -0.62 5.03 -1.61
N VAL A 74 -1.76 4.90 -2.27
CA VAL A 74 -2.40 6.01 -2.99
C VAL A 74 -3.59 6.63 -2.26
N GLY A 75 -3.87 6.17 -1.03
CA GLY A 75 -5.04 6.56 -0.23
C GLY A 75 -6.15 5.50 -0.29
N PRO A 76 -7.31 5.75 0.36
CA PRO A 76 -7.65 6.99 1.05
C PRO A 76 -6.88 7.18 2.35
N ALA A 77 -6.38 8.40 2.57
CA ALA A 77 -5.72 8.87 3.78
C ALA A 77 -5.90 10.41 3.80
N ASN A 78 -5.08 11.14 4.56
CA ASN A 78 -5.06 12.60 4.46
C ASN A 78 -4.71 13.02 3.03
N PHE A 79 -5.49 13.97 2.48
CA PHE A 79 -5.40 14.38 1.07
C PHE A 79 -4.01 14.90 0.67
N ASN A 80 -3.47 15.84 1.44
CA ASN A 80 -2.18 16.44 1.13
C ASN A 80 -1.03 15.43 1.25
N ASP A 81 -1.10 14.58 2.25
CA ASP A 81 -0.04 13.61 2.55
C ASP A 81 0.00 12.50 1.50
N SER A 82 -1.16 11.97 1.09
CA SER A 82 -1.25 11.00 -0.01
C SER A 82 -0.67 11.54 -1.31
N ARG A 83 -0.95 12.81 -1.62
CA ARG A 83 -0.40 13.49 -2.80
C ARG A 83 1.12 13.60 -2.72
N LEU A 84 1.63 14.02 -1.56
CA LEU A 84 3.06 14.24 -1.35
C LEU A 84 3.86 12.96 -1.51
N ILE A 85 3.43 11.86 -0.87
CA ILE A 85 4.13 10.58 -0.97
C ILE A 85 4.07 9.97 -2.37
N VAL A 86 2.96 10.15 -3.11
CA VAL A 86 2.85 9.70 -4.50
C VAL A 86 3.80 10.49 -5.41
N VAL A 87 3.89 11.81 -5.23
CA VAL A 87 4.85 12.64 -5.98
C VAL A 87 6.28 12.21 -5.67
N LEU A 88 6.63 11.99 -4.39
CA LEU A 88 7.94 11.49 -3.99
C LEU A 88 8.26 10.14 -4.64
N ALA A 89 7.35 9.17 -4.55
CA ALA A 89 7.53 7.84 -5.13
C ALA A 89 7.74 7.90 -6.65
N ARG A 90 6.93 8.69 -7.36
CA ARG A 90 7.08 8.90 -8.81
C ARG A 90 8.44 9.50 -9.17
N THR A 91 8.88 10.51 -8.41
CA THR A 91 10.18 11.15 -8.63
C THR A 91 11.33 10.16 -8.42
N ILE A 92 11.29 9.37 -7.34
CA ILE A 92 12.30 8.35 -7.08
C ILE A 92 12.31 7.31 -8.21
N SER A 93 11.15 6.73 -8.52
CA SER A 93 11.00 5.73 -9.60
C SER A 93 11.60 6.22 -10.92
N GLN A 94 11.34 7.47 -11.29
CA GLN A 94 11.86 8.13 -12.48
C GLN A 94 13.38 8.29 -12.44
N GLN A 95 13.91 8.73 -11.31
CA GLN A 95 15.34 9.03 -11.16
C GLN A 95 16.20 7.77 -11.16
N ILE A 96 15.74 6.67 -10.55
CA ILE A 96 16.49 5.41 -10.49
C ILE A 96 16.03 4.38 -11.52
N ASN A 97 15.06 4.75 -12.38
CA ASN A 97 14.52 3.91 -13.44
C ASN A 97 14.01 2.55 -12.93
N CYS A 98 13.25 2.54 -11.82
CA CYS A 98 12.65 1.34 -11.25
C CYS A 98 11.12 1.34 -11.41
N PRO A 99 10.48 0.15 -11.50
CA PRO A 99 9.03 0.05 -11.50
C PRO A 99 8.39 0.63 -10.24
N LEU A 100 7.23 1.28 -10.40
CA LEU A 100 6.43 1.78 -9.30
C LEU A 100 5.05 1.14 -9.31
N ASP A 101 4.71 0.44 -8.24
CA ASP A 101 3.36 -0.08 -8.01
C ASP A 101 2.59 0.83 -7.02
N SER A 102 1.27 0.77 -7.11
CA SER A 102 0.39 1.50 -6.21
C SER A 102 -0.70 0.59 -5.65
N PHE A 103 -1.00 0.79 -4.38
CA PHE A 103 -2.04 0.05 -3.65
C PHE A 103 -2.94 1.03 -2.92
N SER A 104 -4.24 0.73 -2.85
CA SER A 104 -5.11 1.53 -1.98
C SER A 104 -4.76 1.27 -0.51
N SER A 105 -4.95 2.28 0.35
CA SER A 105 -4.72 2.08 1.79
C SER A 105 -5.67 1.03 2.38
N PHE A 106 -6.85 0.86 1.80
CA PHE A 106 -7.79 -0.16 2.23
C PHE A 106 -7.36 -1.56 1.78
N GLU A 107 -6.77 -1.70 0.59
CA GLU A 107 -6.20 -2.98 0.13
C GLU A 107 -5.07 -3.44 1.05
N ILE A 108 -4.18 -2.53 1.46
CA ILE A 108 -3.07 -2.83 2.36
C ILE A 108 -3.58 -3.40 3.70
N MET A 109 -4.67 -2.85 4.26
CA MET A 109 -5.21 -3.33 5.53
C MET A 109 -6.20 -4.50 5.39
N ALA A 110 -6.63 -4.84 4.18
CA ALA A 110 -7.71 -5.79 3.95
C ALA A 110 -7.40 -7.20 4.48
N LYS A 111 -6.17 -7.69 4.28
CA LYS A 111 -5.72 -9.00 4.79
C LYS A 111 -5.75 -9.06 6.31
N ARG A 112 -5.25 -8.02 6.99
CA ARG A 112 -5.26 -7.92 8.45
C ARG A 112 -6.69 -7.87 8.99
N ILE A 113 -7.59 -7.12 8.35
CA ILE A 113 -9.00 -7.04 8.72
C ILE A 113 -9.68 -8.40 8.53
N ALA A 114 -9.47 -9.06 7.40
CA ALA A 114 -10.03 -10.37 7.12
C ALA A 114 -9.58 -11.42 8.13
N SER A 115 -8.28 -11.47 8.43
CA SER A 115 -7.71 -12.40 9.41
C SER A 115 -8.23 -12.16 10.82
N LYS A 116 -8.27 -10.91 11.27
CA LYS A 116 -8.72 -10.55 12.62
C LYS A 116 -10.20 -10.89 12.86
N ASN A 117 -11.03 -10.85 11.83
CA ASN A 117 -12.46 -11.07 11.92
C ASN A 117 -12.90 -12.47 11.43
N ASN A 118 -11.95 -13.37 11.12
CA ASN A 118 -12.22 -14.74 10.65
C ASN A 118 -13.19 -14.78 9.45
N ILE A 119 -13.09 -13.80 8.53
CA ILE A 119 -14.05 -13.64 7.42
C ILE A 119 -13.97 -14.81 6.43
N PHE A 120 -12.81 -15.49 6.35
CA PHE A 120 -12.53 -16.57 5.42
C PHE A 120 -13.36 -17.84 5.65
N ILE A 121 -14.07 -17.97 6.78
CA ILE A 121 -14.82 -19.18 7.12
C ILE A 121 -16.15 -19.23 6.34
N ASN A 122 -16.84 -18.10 6.20
CA ASN A 122 -18.22 -18.07 5.69
C ASN A 122 -18.50 -17.05 4.57
N ASN A 123 -17.54 -16.18 4.24
CA ASN A 123 -17.80 -15.06 3.32
C ASN A 123 -16.70 -14.93 2.26
N LYS A 124 -17.12 -14.75 1.02
CA LYS A 124 -16.22 -14.54 -0.11
C LYS A 124 -15.84 -13.08 -0.33
N SER A 125 -16.63 -12.13 0.20
CA SER A 125 -16.37 -10.70 0.01
C SER A 125 -16.79 -9.87 1.23
N PHE A 126 -16.15 -8.72 1.38
CA PHE A 126 -16.44 -7.74 2.44
C PHE A 126 -16.08 -6.33 1.96
N TRP A 127 -16.57 -5.33 2.67
CA TRP A 127 -16.25 -3.94 2.44
C TRP A 127 -15.38 -3.37 3.57
N ILE A 128 -14.46 -2.49 3.21
CA ILE A 128 -13.76 -1.63 4.16
C ILE A 128 -14.28 -0.22 3.95
N TYR A 129 -14.67 0.44 5.03
CA TYR A 129 -15.23 1.78 4.96
C TYR A 129 -14.59 2.75 5.95
N LYS A 130 -14.69 4.04 5.62
CA LYS A 130 -14.31 5.16 6.47
C LYS A 130 -15.38 6.23 6.42
N LYS A 131 -15.89 6.63 7.59
CA LYS A 131 -16.85 7.73 7.71
C LYS A 131 -16.18 9.07 7.44
N LEU A 132 -16.84 9.94 6.69
CA LEU A 132 -16.44 11.30 6.41
C LEU A 132 -17.23 12.27 7.28
N LYS A 133 -16.58 13.32 7.76
CA LYS A 133 -17.24 14.30 8.65
C LYS A 133 -18.47 14.98 8.03
N ARG A 134 -18.57 15.10 6.71
CA ARG A 134 -19.62 15.89 6.02
C ARG A 134 -20.21 15.25 4.76
N LYS A 135 -19.64 14.20 4.18
CA LYS A 135 -19.99 13.75 2.82
C LYS A 135 -20.22 12.24 2.68
N GLY A 136 -20.79 11.59 3.68
CA GLY A 136 -21.11 10.15 3.58
C GLY A 136 -19.93 9.26 3.96
N VAL A 137 -19.74 8.18 3.21
CA VAL A 137 -18.79 7.11 3.54
C VAL A 137 -17.90 6.84 2.33
N ILE A 138 -16.60 6.70 2.53
CA ILE A 138 -15.71 6.08 1.54
C ILE A 138 -15.73 4.58 1.78
N ALA A 139 -15.95 3.77 0.76
CA ALA A 139 -15.92 2.31 0.87
C ALA A 139 -15.28 1.66 -0.35
N GLY A 140 -14.53 0.58 -0.12
CA GLY A 140 -13.96 -0.30 -1.14
C GLY A 140 -14.37 -1.75 -0.88
N LYS A 141 -14.53 -2.57 -1.93
CA LYS A 141 -14.93 -3.99 -1.83
C LYS A 141 -13.74 -4.89 -2.10
N TYR A 142 -13.63 -5.92 -1.27
CA TYR A 142 -12.55 -6.90 -1.28
C TYR A 142 -13.10 -8.31 -1.36
N GLU A 143 -12.45 -9.16 -2.11
CA GLU A 143 -12.82 -10.56 -2.29
C GLU A 143 -11.69 -11.46 -1.79
N ILE A 144 -12.09 -12.53 -1.09
CA ILE A 144 -11.17 -13.55 -0.60
C ILE A 144 -10.99 -14.59 -1.69
N CYS A 145 -9.76 -14.73 -2.16
CA CYS A 145 -9.34 -15.73 -3.11
C CYS A 145 -8.52 -16.80 -2.38
N HIS A 146 -8.93 -18.05 -2.46
CA HIS A 146 -8.13 -19.16 -1.94
C HIS A 146 -7.05 -19.52 -2.96
N ASN A 147 -5.81 -19.69 -2.48
CA ASN A 147 -4.75 -20.21 -3.31
C ASN A 147 -4.90 -21.74 -3.38
N GLU A 148 -5.17 -22.28 -4.56
CA GLU A 148 -5.34 -23.72 -4.77
C GLU A 148 -4.05 -24.52 -4.43
N ILE A 149 -2.90 -23.85 -4.41
CA ILE A 149 -1.59 -24.48 -4.19
C ILE A 149 -1.18 -24.50 -2.70
N ASN A 150 -1.55 -23.45 -1.93
CA ASN A 150 -1.27 -23.34 -0.50
C ASN A 150 -2.48 -22.78 0.23
N SER A 151 -3.24 -23.64 0.87
CA SER A 151 -4.46 -23.28 1.61
C SER A 151 -4.23 -22.34 2.82
N SER A 152 -2.97 -22.10 3.20
CA SER A 152 -2.59 -21.19 4.29
C SER A 152 -2.42 -19.73 3.88
N ASP A 153 -2.26 -19.44 2.58
CA ASP A 153 -2.04 -18.07 2.11
C ASP A 153 -3.35 -17.40 1.69
N LEU A 154 -3.83 -16.53 2.55
CA LEU A 154 -4.97 -15.66 2.27
C LEU A 154 -4.59 -14.62 1.21
N ILE A 155 -5.22 -14.73 0.04
CA ILE A 155 -5.10 -13.74 -1.03
C ILE A 155 -6.36 -12.87 -1.03
N ILE A 156 -6.18 -11.57 -0.93
CA ILE A 156 -7.27 -10.60 -1.05
C ILE A 156 -7.14 -9.87 -2.38
N ARG A 157 -8.26 -9.74 -3.07
CA ARG A 157 -8.37 -8.95 -4.31
C ARG A 157 -9.27 -7.75 -4.09
N GLU A 158 -8.79 -6.57 -4.43
CA GLU A 158 -9.63 -5.37 -4.51
C GLU A 158 -10.52 -5.45 -5.76
N THR A 159 -11.84 -5.52 -5.57
CA THR A 159 -12.82 -5.60 -6.66
C THR A 159 -13.49 -4.27 -6.94
N ILE A 160 -13.58 -3.40 -5.93
CA ILE A 160 -14.06 -2.03 -6.07
C ILE A 160 -13.10 -1.12 -5.31
N LEU A 161 -12.45 -0.23 -6.06
CA LEU A 161 -11.60 0.82 -5.49
C LEU A 161 -12.38 1.70 -4.49
N PRO A 162 -11.74 2.19 -3.43
CA PRO A 162 -12.37 3.10 -2.48
C PRO A 162 -12.99 4.32 -3.18
N LYS A 163 -14.29 4.48 -3.01
CA LYS A 163 -15.09 5.58 -3.56
C LYS A 163 -16.15 6.04 -2.56
N VAL A 164 -16.68 7.25 -2.77
CA VAL A 164 -17.81 7.72 -1.96
C VAL A 164 -19.06 6.91 -2.29
N VAL A 165 -19.71 6.39 -1.26
CA VAL A 165 -21.02 5.75 -1.33
C VAL A 165 -22.01 6.53 -0.46
N LYS A 166 -23.26 6.61 -0.90
CA LYS A 166 -24.31 7.35 -0.15
C LYS A 166 -24.75 6.56 1.09
N GLU A 167 -24.94 5.27 0.92
CA GLU A 167 -25.44 4.37 1.96
C GLU A 167 -24.71 3.02 1.88
N LEU A 168 -24.59 2.35 3.02
CA LEU A 168 -24.04 1.00 3.12
C LEU A 168 -25.23 0.01 3.08
N ASP A 169 -25.17 -0.97 2.18
CA ASP A 169 -26.20 -2.01 2.10
C ASP A 169 -26.11 -2.93 3.32
N SER A 170 -27.15 -3.00 4.14
CA SER A 170 -27.22 -3.83 5.35
C SER A 170 -27.05 -5.34 5.10
N LYS A 171 -27.15 -5.79 3.86
CA LYS A 171 -26.95 -7.19 3.47
C LYS A 171 -25.47 -7.56 3.27
N GLU A 172 -24.60 -6.57 3.17
CA GLU A 172 -23.15 -6.76 2.96
C GLU A 172 -22.41 -6.63 4.30
N ILE A 173 -21.20 -7.16 4.34
CA ILE A 173 -20.34 -7.10 5.52
C ILE A 173 -19.41 -5.91 5.42
N PHE A 174 -19.41 -5.05 6.43
CA PHE A 174 -18.62 -3.84 6.50
C PHE A 174 -17.71 -3.81 7.71
N PHE A 175 -16.45 -3.44 7.48
CA PHE A 175 -15.48 -3.19 8.52
C PHE A 175 -14.95 -1.76 8.43
N GLU A 176 -14.81 -1.10 9.56
CA GLU A 176 -14.21 0.22 9.61
C GLU A 176 -12.71 0.14 9.31
N ALA A 177 -12.22 1.08 8.52
CA ALA A 177 -10.79 1.20 8.22
C ALA A 177 -10.03 1.60 9.50
N ILE A 178 -9.10 0.75 9.91
CA ILE A 178 -8.23 0.98 11.06
C ILE A 178 -6.78 0.93 10.59
N TYR A 179 -6.12 2.07 10.60
CA TYR A 179 -4.72 2.16 10.21
C TYR A 179 -3.81 1.63 11.30
N ASP A 180 -2.87 0.78 10.91
CA ASP A 180 -1.76 0.30 11.71
C ASP A 180 -0.47 0.45 10.89
N ALA A 181 0.25 1.55 11.11
CA ALA A 181 1.39 1.92 10.28
C ALA A 181 2.45 0.82 10.16
N LYS A 182 2.68 0.04 11.23
CA LYS A 182 3.68 -1.01 11.25
C LYS A 182 3.23 -2.23 10.44
N GLU A 183 2.02 -2.71 10.71
CA GLU A 183 1.49 -3.88 10.01
C GLU A 183 1.13 -3.54 8.56
N ASP A 184 0.65 -2.33 8.29
CA ASP A 184 0.37 -1.84 6.95
C ASP A 184 1.66 -1.75 6.09
N LEU A 185 2.81 -1.33 6.67
CA LEU A 185 4.09 -1.35 5.96
C LEU A 185 4.56 -2.76 5.61
N LYS A 186 4.44 -3.71 6.52
CA LYS A 186 4.80 -5.11 6.27
C LYS A 186 3.95 -5.70 5.14
N GLU A 187 2.64 -5.49 5.20
CA GLU A 187 1.74 -5.97 4.14
C GLU A 187 2.04 -5.30 2.80
N LEU A 188 2.38 -4.00 2.79
CA LEU A 188 2.76 -3.31 1.55
C LEU A 188 4.06 -3.87 0.95
N LEU A 189 5.04 -4.25 1.80
CA LEU A 189 6.24 -4.96 1.35
C LEU A 189 5.91 -6.34 0.75
N ASP A 190 5.00 -7.07 1.37
CA ASP A 190 4.56 -8.38 0.87
C ASP A 190 3.77 -8.27 -0.44
N LEU A 191 2.86 -7.31 -0.55
CA LEU A 191 2.12 -7.03 -1.79
C LEU A 191 3.07 -6.60 -2.92
N SER A 192 4.05 -5.75 -2.60
CA SER A 192 5.08 -5.33 -3.55
C SER A 192 5.84 -6.52 -4.13
N ASN A 193 6.24 -7.47 -3.29
CA ASN A 193 6.98 -8.65 -3.74
C ASN A 193 6.14 -9.61 -4.59
N LYS A 194 4.85 -9.77 -4.29
CA LYS A 194 3.93 -10.61 -5.09
C LYS A 194 3.76 -10.08 -6.52
N ASN A 195 3.81 -8.77 -6.71
CA ASN A 195 3.63 -8.12 -8.02
C ASN A 195 4.91 -8.00 -8.87
N LEU A 196 6.03 -8.56 -8.44
CA LEU A 196 7.32 -8.46 -9.16
C LEU A 196 7.27 -8.93 -10.62
N LEU A 197 6.33 -9.81 -10.98
CA LEU A 197 6.26 -10.43 -12.30
C LEU A 197 5.64 -9.55 -13.40
N ASN A 198 4.86 -8.54 -13.02
CA ASN A 198 4.06 -7.72 -13.95
C ASN A 198 4.51 -6.26 -14.03
N SER A 199 5.65 -5.93 -13.46
CA SER A 199 6.09 -4.54 -13.32
C SER A 199 6.74 -4.00 -14.59
N ASN A 200 6.17 -2.93 -15.14
CA ASN A 200 6.74 -2.16 -16.26
C ASN A 200 7.49 -0.94 -15.68
N ILE A 201 8.67 -0.63 -16.22
CA ILE A 201 9.50 0.53 -15.83
C ILE A 201 8.72 1.85 -15.92
N ASP A 202 7.86 1.99 -16.93
CA ASP A 202 7.02 3.18 -17.13
C ASP A 202 5.74 3.21 -16.26
N SER A 203 5.58 2.28 -15.31
CA SER A 203 4.38 2.17 -14.47
C SER A 203 4.11 3.44 -13.65
N TRP A 204 5.14 4.20 -13.27
CA TRP A 204 5.02 5.46 -12.53
C TRP A 204 4.11 6.49 -13.21
N LYS A 205 3.98 6.46 -14.54
CA LYS A 205 3.11 7.39 -15.30
C LYS A 205 1.64 7.23 -14.94
N LYS A 206 1.22 6.03 -14.55
CA LYS A 206 -0.16 5.67 -14.21
C LYS A 206 -0.49 5.81 -12.73
N VAL A 207 0.54 5.93 -11.86
CA VAL A 207 0.34 6.04 -10.43
C VAL A 207 -0.12 7.45 -10.05
N LEU A 208 -1.35 7.56 -9.61
CA LEU A 208 -1.99 8.81 -9.19
C LEU A 208 -2.57 8.64 -7.79
N PRO A 209 -2.63 9.72 -6.99
CA PRO A 209 -3.34 9.68 -5.72
C PRO A 209 -4.82 9.35 -5.94
N LEU A 210 -5.37 8.51 -5.07
CA LEU A 210 -6.78 8.18 -5.07
C LEU A 210 -7.56 9.29 -4.37
N TYR A 211 -8.43 9.97 -5.10
CA TYR A 211 -9.30 11.02 -4.61
C TYR A 211 -10.76 10.55 -4.61
N PRO A 212 -11.21 9.87 -3.55
CA PRO A 212 -12.62 9.44 -3.47
C PRO A 212 -13.58 10.63 -3.45
N ILE A 213 -13.12 11.80 -3.01
CA ILE A 213 -13.86 13.08 -3.01
C ILE A 213 -13.10 14.05 -3.89
N SER A 214 -13.81 14.73 -4.81
CA SER A 214 -13.20 15.83 -5.56
C SER A 214 -12.77 16.93 -4.58
N PRO A 215 -11.55 17.44 -4.68
CA PRO A 215 -11.11 18.58 -3.89
C PRO A 215 -11.80 19.89 -4.28
N ILE A 216 -12.44 19.88 -5.45
CA ILE A 216 -13.14 21.03 -6.04
C ILE A 216 -14.63 20.73 -6.06
N ASN A 217 -15.37 21.38 -5.22
CA ASN A 217 -16.83 21.56 -5.30
C ASN A 217 -17.11 23.02 -5.28
#